data_6734f508ce8a55c1bd7d073561097cd3
#
_entry.id   6734f508ce8a55c1bd7d073561097cd3
#
_cell.length_a   1.000
_cell.length_b   1.000
_cell.length_c   1.000
_cell.angle_alpha   90.00
_cell.angle_beta   90.00
_cell.angle_gamma   90.00
#
_symmetry.space_group_name_H-M   'P 1'
#
loop_
_entity.id
_entity.type
_entity.pdbx_description
1 polymer ?
#
loop_
_entity_poly.entity_id
_entity_poly.type
_entity_poly.pdbx_seq_one_letter_code
_entity_poly.pdbx_strand_id
1 'polypeptide(L)'
;MTVGDRIRQARLEQDVTQQELADYIGVSKQAVYKYENNIVTNIPTDKVDAIARRLKVSPAYLMGWEEQTSPAASREPTVPPGFIPMPPMRKVPLVGSIACGTPILAQQNIDGSVDAPEDIRCDFALRCKGDSMIDAGIHDGDAVYIRIQPEVENGEIAAVRIGEEATLKRVYYDGTTLTLMPANAAFAPMVYTGPQLEEVHIEGRVVGWTHWVG
;
A
#
# COMPACT_ATOMS: atom_id res chain seq x y z
N MET A 1 -26.83 22.53 18.43
CA MET A 1 -25.80 23.56 18.08
C MET A 1 -26.00 23.94 16.62
N THR A 2 -26.00 25.24 16.34
CA THR A 2 -26.10 25.76 14.97
C THR A 2 -24.73 25.81 14.31
N VAL A 3 -24.66 26.07 13.00
CA VAL A 3 -23.39 26.25 12.27
C VAL A 3 -22.55 27.37 12.90
N GLY A 4 -23.20 28.50 13.25
CA GLY A 4 -22.50 29.62 13.89
C GLY A 4 -21.93 29.29 15.27
N ASP A 5 -22.66 28.53 16.08
CA ASP A 5 -22.19 28.08 17.39
C ASP A 5 -20.93 27.21 17.25
N ARG A 6 -20.90 26.32 16.25
CA ARG A 6 -19.75 25.44 15.97
C ARG A 6 -18.54 26.21 15.46
N ILE A 7 -18.73 27.18 14.58
CA ILE A 7 -17.66 28.08 14.13
C ILE A 7 -17.05 28.82 15.32
N ARG A 8 -17.89 29.37 16.20
CA ARG A 8 -17.44 30.10 17.37
C ARG A 8 -16.67 29.20 18.34
N GLN A 9 -17.20 28.00 18.62
CA GLN A 9 -16.54 27.04 19.52
C GLN A 9 -15.19 26.62 18.95
N ALA A 10 -15.13 26.17 17.70
CA ALA A 10 -13.86 25.74 17.06
C ALA A 10 -12.82 26.89 17.03
N ARG A 11 -13.27 28.12 16.80
CA ARG A 11 -12.38 29.29 16.84
C ARG A 11 -11.77 29.53 18.22
N LEU A 12 -12.59 29.44 19.28
CA LEU A 12 -12.13 29.64 20.65
C LEU A 12 -11.18 28.50 21.09
N GLU A 13 -11.44 27.26 20.66
CA GLU A 13 -10.56 26.10 20.94
C GLU A 13 -9.18 26.21 20.26
N GLN A 14 -9.09 26.99 19.18
CA GLN A 14 -7.84 27.23 18.46
C GLN A 14 -7.18 28.57 18.82
N ASP A 15 -7.68 29.29 19.83
CA ASP A 15 -7.24 30.63 20.24
C ASP A 15 -7.17 31.65 19.10
N VAL A 16 -8.05 31.52 18.12
CA VAL A 16 -8.12 32.42 16.95
C VAL A 16 -9.11 33.53 17.20
N THR A 17 -8.73 34.78 16.90
CA THR A 17 -9.65 35.93 17.00
C THR A 17 -10.58 36.00 15.80
N GLN A 18 -11.73 36.67 15.94
CA GLN A 18 -12.63 36.92 14.81
C GLN A 18 -11.95 37.71 13.68
N GLN A 19 -11.00 38.59 14.02
CA GLN A 19 -10.26 39.34 13.03
C GLN A 19 -9.31 38.45 12.21
N GLU A 20 -8.54 37.60 12.88
CA GLU A 20 -7.63 36.64 12.22
C GLU A 20 -8.39 35.66 11.32
N LEU A 21 -9.55 35.18 11.77
CA LEU A 21 -10.41 34.32 10.95
C LEU A 21 -10.91 35.07 9.72
N ALA A 22 -11.37 36.31 9.90
CA ALA A 22 -11.86 37.17 8.82
C ALA A 22 -10.80 37.42 7.76
N ASP A 23 -9.59 37.77 8.19
CA ASP A 23 -8.45 38.03 7.32
C ASP A 23 -8.07 36.78 6.51
N TYR A 24 -8.09 35.61 7.16
CA TYR A 24 -7.76 34.33 6.50
C TYR A 24 -8.78 33.94 5.42
N ILE A 25 -10.08 34.12 5.68
CA ILE A 25 -11.15 33.72 4.74
C ILE A 25 -11.53 34.85 3.77
N GLY A 26 -10.87 36.01 3.87
CA GLY A 26 -11.08 37.16 2.96
C GLY A 26 -12.45 37.81 3.13
N VAL A 27 -12.90 38.03 4.39
CA VAL A 27 -14.15 38.73 4.70
C VAL A 27 -13.91 39.80 5.79
N SER A 28 -14.92 40.62 6.09
CA SER A 28 -14.83 41.55 7.22
C SER A 28 -15.05 40.83 8.57
N LYS A 29 -14.47 41.36 9.66
CA LYS A 29 -14.74 40.91 11.03
C LYS A 29 -16.26 40.86 11.34
N GLN A 30 -17.01 41.86 10.80
CA GLN A 30 -18.47 41.89 10.97
C GLN A 30 -19.18 40.71 10.29
N ALA A 31 -18.63 40.21 9.18
CA ALA A 31 -19.19 39.02 8.52
C ALA A 31 -18.99 37.77 9.39
N VAL A 32 -17.79 37.59 9.97
CA VAL A 32 -17.53 36.48 10.92
C VAL A 32 -18.45 36.59 12.13
N TYR A 33 -18.61 37.77 12.71
CA TYR A 33 -19.55 37.99 13.78
C TYR A 33 -21.00 37.57 13.42
N LYS A 34 -21.47 37.93 12.20
CA LYS A 34 -22.77 37.55 11.70
C LYS A 34 -22.92 36.02 11.52
N TYR A 35 -21.88 35.35 11.07
CA TYR A 35 -21.85 33.90 10.94
C TYR A 35 -21.97 33.23 12.32
N GLU A 36 -21.14 33.63 13.29
CA GLU A 36 -21.11 33.06 14.63
C GLU A 36 -22.40 33.30 15.43
N ASN A 37 -23.11 34.38 15.15
CA ASN A 37 -24.39 34.70 15.81
C ASN A 37 -25.61 34.29 15.00
N ASN A 38 -25.47 33.49 13.95
CA ASN A 38 -26.54 32.99 13.09
C ASN A 38 -27.39 34.09 12.45
N ILE A 39 -26.85 35.31 12.30
CA ILE A 39 -27.52 36.41 11.59
C ILE A 39 -27.50 36.14 10.08
N VAL A 40 -26.45 35.51 9.61
CA VAL A 40 -26.31 35.01 8.23
C VAL A 40 -26.13 33.50 8.32
N THR A 41 -27.10 32.73 7.87
CA THR A 41 -27.12 31.27 7.93
C THR A 41 -26.69 30.63 6.62
N ASN A 42 -26.75 31.34 5.50
CA ASN A 42 -26.30 30.86 4.20
C ASN A 42 -24.86 31.29 3.95
N ILE A 43 -23.92 30.54 4.53
CA ILE A 43 -22.47 30.75 4.34
C ILE A 43 -22.05 30.06 3.03
N PRO A 44 -21.40 30.75 2.09
CA PRO A 44 -20.89 30.13 0.86
C PRO A 44 -19.97 28.94 1.16
N THR A 45 -20.08 27.88 0.37
CA THR A 45 -19.35 26.61 0.60
C THR A 45 -17.82 26.83 0.60
N ASP A 46 -17.31 27.71 -0.26
CA ASP A 46 -15.90 28.09 -0.30
C ASP A 46 -15.43 28.71 1.03
N LYS A 47 -16.31 29.46 1.71
CA LYS A 47 -16.01 30.05 3.02
C LYS A 47 -16.10 28.99 4.13
N VAL A 48 -17.07 28.08 4.07
CA VAL A 48 -17.15 26.95 5.02
C VAL A 48 -15.88 26.12 4.96
N ASP A 49 -15.38 25.79 3.75
CA ASP A 49 -14.14 25.05 3.56
C ASP A 49 -12.91 25.81 4.07
N ALA A 50 -12.86 27.13 3.84
CA ALA A 50 -11.76 27.95 4.33
C ALA A 50 -11.76 28.07 5.87
N ILE A 51 -12.95 28.24 6.49
CA ILE A 51 -13.12 28.25 7.95
C ILE A 51 -12.69 26.90 8.54
N ALA A 52 -13.15 25.79 7.96
CA ALA A 52 -12.82 24.44 8.41
C ALA A 52 -11.31 24.21 8.41
N ARG A 53 -10.60 24.57 7.32
CA ARG A 53 -9.15 24.48 7.21
C ARG A 53 -8.42 25.32 8.25
N ARG A 54 -8.85 26.57 8.46
CA ARG A 54 -8.21 27.48 9.45
C ARG A 54 -8.39 26.99 10.88
N LEU A 55 -9.54 26.42 11.18
CA LEU A 55 -9.90 25.96 12.52
C LEU A 55 -9.57 24.47 12.75
N LYS A 56 -8.99 23.78 11.76
CA LYS A 56 -8.62 22.36 11.81
C LYS A 56 -9.77 21.42 12.17
N VAL A 57 -10.95 21.69 11.65
CA VAL A 57 -12.16 20.86 11.80
C VAL A 57 -12.65 20.41 10.43
N SER A 58 -13.55 19.40 10.38
CA SER A 58 -14.17 19.01 9.11
C SER A 58 -15.29 20.01 8.70
N PRO A 59 -15.48 20.27 7.38
CA PRO A 59 -16.65 21.01 6.91
C PRO A 59 -17.97 20.37 7.38
N ALA A 60 -18.04 19.04 7.45
CA ALA A 60 -19.18 18.28 7.91
C ALA A 60 -19.53 18.56 9.38
N TYR A 61 -18.49 18.72 10.23
CA TYR A 61 -18.69 19.17 11.62
C TYR A 61 -19.31 20.56 11.68
N LEU A 62 -18.77 21.52 10.93
CA LEU A 62 -19.34 22.89 10.92
C LEU A 62 -20.80 22.91 10.45
N MET A 63 -21.13 22.10 9.46
CA MET A 63 -22.49 21.98 8.92
C MET A 63 -23.44 21.16 9.80
N GLY A 64 -22.93 20.49 10.83
CA GLY A 64 -23.74 19.71 11.74
C GLY A 64 -24.09 18.30 11.28
N TRP A 65 -23.40 17.80 10.29
CA TRP A 65 -23.58 16.44 9.77
C TRP A 65 -22.75 15.42 10.55
N GLU A 66 -21.75 15.89 11.32
CA GLU A 66 -20.92 15.07 12.21
C GLU A 66 -20.83 15.74 13.58
N GLU A 67 -20.79 14.95 14.65
CA GLU A 67 -20.41 15.44 15.98
C GLU A 67 -18.90 15.65 16.04
N GLN A 68 -18.45 16.61 16.90
CA GLN A 68 -17.03 16.89 17.07
C GLN A 68 -16.34 15.67 17.66
N THR A 69 -15.78 14.84 16.80
CA THR A 69 -14.67 13.99 17.18
C THR A 69 -13.41 14.84 17.02
N SER A 70 -12.63 15.00 18.08
CA SER A 70 -11.34 15.72 18.18
C SER A 70 -10.52 15.72 16.88
N PRO A 71 -9.71 16.79 16.57
CA PRO A 71 -9.02 16.90 15.30
C PRO A 71 -8.21 15.66 15.05
N ALA A 72 -8.51 15.03 13.95
CA ALA A 72 -7.76 13.96 13.28
C ALA A 72 -6.57 13.36 14.07
N ALA A 73 -6.81 12.80 15.24
CA ALA A 73 -6.25 11.51 15.51
C ALA A 73 -6.91 10.63 14.44
N SER A 74 -6.15 10.22 13.43
CA SER A 74 -6.51 9.09 12.58
C SER A 74 -7.26 8.12 13.49
N ARG A 75 -8.59 7.96 13.25
CA ARG A 75 -9.29 6.85 13.87
C ARG A 75 -8.59 5.63 13.33
N GLU A 76 -7.61 5.17 14.09
CA GLU A 76 -7.23 3.77 13.96
C GLU A 76 -8.56 3.02 14.06
N PRO A 77 -8.94 2.25 13.05
CA PRO A 77 -10.15 1.45 13.15
C PRO A 77 -10.05 0.73 14.48
N THR A 78 -11.02 0.94 15.39
CA THR A 78 -11.08 0.23 16.67
C THR A 78 -11.28 -1.24 16.34
N VAL A 79 -10.16 -1.91 16.15
CA VAL A 79 -10.12 -3.33 15.83
C VAL A 79 -10.61 -4.03 17.07
N PRO A 80 -11.62 -4.92 16.98
CA PRO A 80 -12.11 -5.68 18.12
C PRO A 80 -10.93 -6.39 18.82
N PRO A 81 -10.99 -6.60 20.15
CA PRO A 81 -9.95 -7.34 20.85
C PRO A 81 -9.67 -8.67 20.18
N GLY A 82 -8.41 -8.95 19.83
CA GLY A 82 -7.99 -10.16 19.13
C GLY A 82 -7.81 -10.03 17.60
N PHE A 83 -8.10 -8.87 17.03
CA PHE A 83 -7.80 -8.59 15.63
C PHE A 83 -6.58 -7.67 15.54
N ILE A 84 -5.71 -7.95 14.57
CA ILE A 84 -4.60 -7.08 14.21
C ILE A 84 -5.06 -6.20 13.04
N PRO A 85 -4.92 -4.88 13.10
CA PRO A 85 -5.25 -4.03 11.96
C PRO A 85 -4.41 -4.41 10.75
N MET A 86 -5.04 -4.44 9.56
CA MET A 86 -4.30 -4.68 8.33
C MET A 86 -3.27 -3.56 8.16
N PRO A 87 -2.01 -3.87 7.85
CA PRO A 87 -0.99 -2.86 7.60
C PRO A 87 -1.39 -1.97 6.41
N PRO A 88 -0.89 -0.72 6.35
CA PRO A 88 -1.06 0.10 5.17
C PRO A 88 -0.54 -0.64 3.94
N MET A 89 -1.26 -0.51 2.82
CA MET A 89 -0.96 -1.22 1.58
C MET A 89 -0.45 -0.23 0.54
N ARG A 90 0.51 -0.67 -0.27
CA ARG A 90 1.02 0.08 -1.43
C ARG A 90 0.89 -0.73 -2.71
N LYS A 91 0.76 -0.06 -3.85
CA LYS A 91 0.73 -0.73 -5.15
C LYS A 91 2.14 -1.10 -5.60
N VAL A 92 2.30 -2.36 -6.01
CA VAL A 92 3.54 -2.86 -6.63
C VAL A 92 3.23 -3.42 -8.01
N PRO A 93 4.14 -3.31 -8.99
CA PRO A 93 3.95 -3.87 -10.32
C PRO A 93 3.74 -5.38 -10.26
N LEU A 94 2.74 -5.89 -10.97
CA LEU A 94 2.55 -7.32 -11.20
C LEU A 94 3.20 -7.68 -12.53
N VAL A 95 4.21 -8.53 -12.49
CA VAL A 95 4.90 -9.04 -13.68
C VAL A 95 4.25 -10.35 -14.08
N GLY A 96 3.77 -10.42 -15.32
CA GLY A 96 3.08 -11.61 -15.85
C GLY A 96 4.04 -12.58 -16.54
N SER A 97 4.97 -12.03 -17.35
CA SER A 97 6.00 -12.80 -18.03
C SER A 97 7.32 -12.04 -18.01
N ILE A 98 8.43 -12.75 -18.08
CA ILE A 98 9.77 -12.15 -18.10
C ILE A 98 10.37 -12.46 -19.48
N ALA A 99 10.48 -11.43 -20.32
CA ALA A 99 11.11 -11.58 -21.63
C ALA A 99 12.64 -11.58 -21.51
N CYS A 100 13.29 -12.49 -22.25
CA CYS A 100 14.75 -12.59 -22.29
C CYS A 100 15.39 -11.30 -22.83
N GLY A 101 16.48 -10.85 -22.17
CA GLY A 101 17.26 -9.67 -22.59
C GLY A 101 16.63 -8.32 -22.25
N THR A 102 15.48 -8.27 -21.58
CA THR A 102 14.87 -7.02 -21.10
C THR A 102 14.86 -6.96 -19.58
N PRO A 103 14.95 -5.74 -18.98
CA PRO A 103 14.81 -5.60 -17.54
C PRO A 103 13.44 -6.15 -17.09
N ILE A 104 13.41 -6.83 -15.94
CA ILE A 104 12.20 -7.47 -15.41
C ILE A 104 11.03 -6.48 -15.25
N LEU A 105 11.30 -5.24 -14.91
CA LEU A 105 10.32 -4.15 -14.78
C LEU A 105 10.10 -3.37 -16.08
N ALA A 106 10.49 -3.93 -17.25
CA ALA A 106 10.12 -3.32 -18.50
C ALA A 106 8.60 -3.29 -18.67
N GLN A 107 8.08 -2.20 -19.24
CA GLN A 107 6.63 -1.98 -19.35
C GLN A 107 5.88 -3.14 -20.06
N GLN A 108 6.53 -3.82 -20.99
CA GLN A 108 5.98 -4.99 -21.69
C GLN A 108 5.78 -6.23 -20.81
N ASN A 109 6.43 -6.29 -19.65
CA ASN A 109 6.35 -7.41 -18.70
C ASN A 109 5.30 -7.17 -17.60
N ILE A 110 4.74 -5.96 -17.53
CA ILE A 110 3.83 -5.56 -16.45
C ILE A 110 2.39 -5.79 -16.86
N ASP A 111 1.69 -6.71 -16.17
CA ASP A 111 0.28 -7.05 -16.36
C ASP A 111 -0.67 -6.23 -15.47
N GLY A 112 -0.16 -5.28 -14.70
CA GLY A 112 -0.95 -4.47 -13.79
C GLY A 112 -0.25 -4.18 -12.47
N SER A 113 -1.02 -4.09 -11.39
CA SER A 113 -0.49 -3.92 -10.03
C SER A 113 -1.28 -4.72 -9.01
N VAL A 114 -0.62 -5.09 -7.92
CA VAL A 114 -1.24 -5.69 -6.73
C VAL A 114 -0.95 -4.86 -5.50
N ASP A 115 -1.75 -5.02 -4.46
CA ASP A 115 -1.52 -4.38 -3.17
C ASP A 115 -0.55 -5.23 -2.34
N ALA A 116 0.53 -4.63 -1.85
CA ALA A 116 1.50 -5.23 -0.94
C ALA A 116 1.55 -4.43 0.37
N PRO A 117 1.75 -5.08 1.54
CA PRO A 117 1.98 -4.37 2.79
C PRO A 117 3.17 -3.40 2.69
N GLU A 118 3.03 -2.18 3.21
CA GLU A 118 4.09 -1.14 3.11
C GLU A 118 5.35 -1.49 3.87
N ASP A 119 5.24 -2.29 4.92
CA ASP A 119 6.35 -2.79 5.74
C ASP A 119 7.19 -3.88 5.04
N ILE A 120 6.64 -4.50 3.99
CA ILE A 120 7.35 -5.48 3.16
C ILE A 120 8.10 -4.77 2.04
N ARG A 121 9.43 -4.81 2.08
CA ARG A 121 10.28 -4.28 1.01
C ARG A 121 10.32 -5.26 -0.16
N CYS A 122 9.46 -5.03 -1.15
CA CYS A 122 9.46 -5.73 -2.42
C CYS A 122 9.49 -4.74 -3.59
N ASP A 123 10.00 -5.16 -4.74
CA ASP A 123 10.13 -4.31 -5.93
C ASP A 123 9.03 -4.61 -6.95
N PHE A 124 8.60 -5.87 -7.04
CA PHE A 124 7.52 -6.33 -7.90
C PHE A 124 6.85 -7.58 -7.32
N ALA A 125 5.74 -7.99 -7.94
CA ALA A 125 5.07 -9.26 -7.64
C ALA A 125 5.00 -10.14 -8.89
N LEU A 126 4.98 -11.45 -8.67
CA LEU A 126 4.69 -12.47 -9.68
C LEU A 126 3.37 -13.16 -9.32
N ARG A 127 2.58 -13.51 -10.32
CA ARG A 127 1.45 -14.43 -10.11
C ARG A 127 1.97 -15.86 -10.18
N CYS A 128 1.81 -16.59 -9.08
CA CYS A 128 2.17 -18.00 -9.04
C CYS A 128 1.29 -18.81 -10.00
N LYS A 129 1.92 -19.73 -10.74
CA LYS A 129 1.21 -20.70 -11.61
C LYS A 129 1.63 -22.11 -11.22
N GLY A 130 0.63 -22.95 -10.98
CA GLY A 130 0.80 -24.36 -10.63
C GLY A 130 1.21 -24.59 -9.18
N ASP A 131 1.46 -25.85 -8.86
CA ASP A 131 1.50 -26.37 -7.49
C ASP A 131 2.91 -26.71 -7.00
N SER A 132 3.95 -26.27 -7.71
CA SER A 132 5.34 -26.68 -7.38
C SER A 132 5.84 -26.15 -6.03
N MET A 133 5.12 -25.23 -5.39
CA MET A 133 5.51 -24.59 -4.13
C MET A 133 4.46 -24.70 -3.02
N ILE A 134 3.50 -25.63 -3.12
CA ILE A 134 2.37 -25.74 -2.19
C ILE A 134 2.82 -26.10 -0.76
N ASP A 135 3.87 -26.91 -0.58
CA ASP A 135 4.40 -27.24 0.74
C ASP A 135 5.12 -26.06 1.41
N ALA A 136 5.37 -24.98 0.66
CA ALA A 136 5.83 -23.70 1.18
C ALA A 136 4.65 -22.74 1.47
N GLY A 137 3.41 -23.16 1.24
CA GLY A 137 2.21 -22.34 1.41
C GLY A 137 1.94 -21.38 0.24
N ILE A 138 2.62 -21.55 -0.90
CA ILE A 138 2.40 -20.75 -2.13
C ILE A 138 1.59 -21.58 -3.10
N HIS A 139 0.39 -21.10 -3.45
CA HIS A 139 -0.58 -21.79 -4.27
C HIS A 139 -0.75 -21.15 -5.65
N ASP A 140 -1.41 -21.87 -6.55
CA ASP A 140 -1.79 -21.32 -7.85
C ASP A 140 -2.65 -20.07 -7.67
N GLY A 141 -2.33 -19.02 -8.43
CA GLY A 141 -3.03 -17.72 -8.36
C GLY A 141 -2.51 -16.75 -7.30
N ASP A 142 -1.63 -17.15 -6.39
CA ASP A 142 -1.05 -16.26 -5.38
C ASP A 142 -0.24 -15.11 -5.99
N ALA A 143 -0.31 -13.94 -5.36
CA ALA A 143 0.60 -12.84 -5.65
C ALA A 143 1.82 -12.95 -4.75
N VAL A 144 2.97 -13.24 -5.34
CA VAL A 144 4.24 -13.46 -4.65
C VAL A 144 5.12 -12.23 -4.77
N TYR A 145 5.50 -11.63 -3.64
CA TYR A 145 6.29 -10.40 -3.57
C TYR A 145 7.78 -10.70 -3.66
N ILE A 146 8.45 -10.03 -4.59
CA ILE A 146 9.85 -10.26 -4.91
C ILE A 146 10.66 -9.00 -4.62
N ARG A 147 11.79 -9.18 -3.94
CA ARG A 147 12.83 -8.18 -3.81
C ARG A 147 13.94 -8.50 -4.81
N ILE A 148 14.27 -7.56 -5.69
CA ILE A 148 15.32 -7.71 -6.69
C ILE A 148 16.66 -7.88 -6.00
N GLN A 149 17.31 -9.00 -6.25
CA GLN A 149 18.70 -9.27 -5.85
C GLN A 149 19.25 -10.42 -6.68
N PRO A 150 20.55 -10.38 -7.08
CA PRO A 150 21.14 -11.38 -7.97
C PRO A 150 21.50 -12.69 -7.27
N GLU A 151 21.49 -12.70 -5.94
CA GLU A 151 21.90 -13.84 -5.12
C GLU A 151 20.95 -14.05 -3.97
N VAL A 152 20.79 -15.30 -3.54
CA VAL A 152 19.99 -15.71 -2.38
C VAL A 152 20.77 -16.72 -1.56
N GLU A 153 20.44 -16.84 -0.27
CA GLU A 153 21.01 -17.85 0.60
C GLU A 153 20.42 -19.24 0.29
N ASN A 154 21.21 -20.30 0.58
CA ASN A 154 20.76 -21.66 0.37
C ASN A 154 19.49 -21.97 1.18
N GLY A 155 18.47 -22.47 0.48
CA GLY A 155 17.15 -22.77 1.04
C GLY A 155 16.14 -21.64 0.94
N GLU A 156 16.54 -20.43 0.56
CA GLU A 156 15.61 -19.35 0.29
C GLU A 156 14.80 -19.61 -0.98
N ILE A 157 13.59 -19.06 -1.03
CA ILE A 157 12.73 -19.12 -2.23
C ILE A 157 13.04 -17.90 -3.08
N ALA A 158 13.30 -18.15 -4.36
CA ALA A 158 13.62 -17.10 -5.34
C ALA A 158 12.73 -17.21 -6.58
N ALA A 159 12.55 -16.07 -7.23
CA ALA A 159 12.15 -16.02 -8.62
C ALA A 159 13.38 -16.26 -9.47
N VAL A 160 13.34 -17.32 -10.24
CA VAL A 160 14.44 -17.78 -11.09
C VAL A 160 13.95 -17.78 -12.52
N ARG A 161 14.73 -17.18 -13.42
CA ARG A 161 14.47 -17.24 -14.86
C ARG A 161 15.39 -18.28 -15.49
N ILE A 162 14.80 -19.15 -16.29
CA ILE A 162 15.47 -20.18 -17.08
C ILE A 162 15.08 -19.97 -18.53
N GLY A 163 16.02 -19.46 -19.34
CA GLY A 163 15.68 -18.99 -20.69
C GLY A 163 14.64 -17.87 -20.66
N GLU A 164 13.43 -18.12 -21.18
CA GLU A 164 12.33 -17.16 -21.23
C GLU A 164 11.24 -17.38 -20.14
N GLU A 165 11.41 -18.40 -19.30
CA GLU A 165 10.42 -18.74 -18.28
C GLU A 165 10.87 -18.36 -16.89
N ALA A 166 9.96 -17.76 -16.10
CA ALA A 166 10.18 -17.54 -14.68
C ALA A 166 9.52 -18.64 -13.85
N THR A 167 10.21 -19.08 -12.81
CA THR A 167 9.69 -20.06 -11.86
C THR A 167 10.07 -19.69 -10.43
N LEU A 168 9.29 -20.18 -9.46
CA LEU A 168 9.62 -20.09 -8.03
C LEU A 168 10.18 -21.39 -7.54
N LYS A 169 11.34 -21.37 -6.91
CA LYS A 169 12.01 -22.56 -6.35
C LYS A 169 12.82 -22.19 -5.11
N ARG A 170 13.08 -23.16 -4.25
CA ARG A 170 14.17 -23.05 -3.27
C ARG A 170 15.50 -23.21 -3.98
N VAL A 171 16.40 -22.29 -3.73
CA VAL A 171 17.72 -22.26 -4.39
C VAL A 171 18.78 -22.86 -3.47
N TYR A 172 19.60 -23.75 -4.00
CA TYR A 172 20.77 -24.31 -3.34
C TYR A 172 21.95 -24.23 -4.30
N TYR A 173 23.06 -23.60 -3.88
CA TYR A 173 24.27 -23.50 -4.66
C TYR A 173 25.46 -23.87 -3.81
N ASP A 174 26.31 -24.77 -4.33
CA ASP A 174 27.51 -25.27 -3.64
C ASP A 174 28.84 -24.74 -4.24
N GLY A 175 28.79 -23.78 -5.16
CA GLY A 175 29.92 -23.22 -5.88
C GLY A 175 30.13 -23.84 -7.26
N THR A 176 29.53 -24.97 -7.57
CA THR A 176 29.63 -25.70 -8.85
C THR A 176 28.30 -26.12 -9.41
N THR A 177 27.36 -26.42 -8.55
CA THR A 177 26.06 -26.97 -8.88
C THR A 177 24.95 -26.08 -8.30
N LEU A 178 24.02 -25.66 -9.14
CA LEU A 178 22.79 -24.97 -8.75
C LEU A 178 21.63 -25.96 -8.78
N THR A 179 20.98 -26.13 -7.63
CA THR A 179 19.78 -26.96 -7.50
C THR A 179 18.58 -26.10 -7.21
N LEU A 180 17.58 -26.15 -8.07
CA LEU A 180 16.28 -25.51 -7.91
C LEU A 180 15.30 -26.57 -7.38
N MET A 181 15.01 -26.50 -6.08
CA MET A 181 14.18 -27.47 -5.37
C MET A 181 12.72 -26.99 -5.32
N PRO A 182 11.76 -27.73 -5.87
CA PRO A 182 10.35 -27.47 -5.65
C PRO A 182 9.98 -27.74 -4.17
N ALA A 183 8.99 -27.04 -3.66
CA ALA A 183 8.35 -27.35 -2.40
C ALA A 183 7.05 -28.12 -2.66
N ASN A 184 7.18 -29.24 -3.32
CA ASN A 184 6.13 -30.23 -3.57
C ASN A 184 6.81 -31.54 -4.02
N ALA A 185 6.60 -32.62 -3.30
CA ALA A 185 7.20 -33.92 -3.57
C ALA A 185 6.80 -34.55 -4.93
N ALA A 186 5.74 -34.05 -5.56
CA ALA A 186 5.32 -34.50 -6.89
C ALA A 186 6.23 -33.98 -8.03
N PHE A 187 7.09 -33.01 -7.75
CA PHE A 187 7.98 -32.40 -8.73
C PHE A 187 9.46 -32.74 -8.44
N ALA A 188 10.19 -33.10 -9.48
CA ALA A 188 11.62 -33.37 -9.37
C ALA A 188 12.45 -32.07 -9.25
N PRO A 189 13.56 -32.06 -8.49
CA PRO A 189 14.53 -30.98 -8.51
C PRO A 189 15.13 -30.76 -9.90
N MET A 190 15.47 -29.53 -10.22
CA MET A 190 16.18 -29.14 -11.43
C MET A 190 17.64 -28.85 -11.04
N VAL A 191 18.60 -29.50 -11.71
CA VAL A 191 20.03 -29.38 -11.39
C VAL A 191 20.79 -28.83 -12.60
N TYR A 192 21.55 -27.79 -12.38
CA TYR A 192 22.33 -27.10 -13.39
C TYR A 192 23.81 -27.09 -13.02
N THR A 193 24.68 -27.41 -13.98
CA THR A 193 26.13 -27.46 -13.77
C THR A 193 26.88 -26.91 -14.99
N GLY A 194 28.12 -26.44 -14.80
CA GLY A 194 28.94 -25.96 -15.88
C GLY A 194 28.29 -24.90 -16.76
N PRO A 195 28.29 -25.03 -18.11
CA PRO A 195 27.72 -24.02 -19.00
C PRO A 195 26.22 -23.77 -18.81
N GLN A 196 25.47 -24.74 -18.27
CA GLN A 196 24.02 -24.59 -18.02
C GLN A 196 23.69 -23.51 -16.98
N LEU A 197 24.65 -23.18 -16.11
CA LEU A 197 24.50 -22.11 -15.12
C LEU A 197 24.32 -20.74 -15.78
N GLU A 198 24.79 -20.53 -16.99
CA GLU A 198 24.68 -19.27 -17.73
C GLU A 198 23.19 -19.01 -18.18
N GLU A 199 22.38 -20.06 -18.26
CA GLU A 199 20.97 -19.97 -18.65
C GLU A 199 20.04 -19.66 -17.48
N VAL A 200 20.55 -19.73 -16.23
CA VAL A 200 19.76 -19.58 -15.02
C VAL A 200 20.09 -18.27 -14.33
N HIS A 201 19.08 -17.41 -14.16
CA HIS A 201 19.23 -16.11 -13.54
C HIS A 201 18.33 -15.99 -12.33
N ILE A 202 18.88 -15.58 -11.18
CA ILE A 202 18.12 -15.22 -10.01
C ILE A 202 17.63 -13.79 -10.20
N GLU A 203 16.32 -13.60 -10.32
CA GLU A 203 15.69 -12.29 -10.51
C GLU A 203 15.44 -11.60 -9.16
N GLY A 204 15.26 -12.38 -8.10
CA GLY A 204 15.08 -11.84 -6.77
C GLY A 204 14.58 -12.87 -5.76
N ARG A 205 14.61 -12.47 -4.49
CA ARG A 205 14.18 -13.26 -3.36
C ARG A 205 12.68 -13.05 -3.10
N VAL A 206 11.96 -14.11 -2.77
CA VAL A 206 10.60 -14.04 -2.24
C VAL A 206 10.64 -13.48 -0.82
N VAL A 207 9.87 -12.43 -0.57
CA VAL A 207 9.77 -11.77 0.75
C VAL A 207 8.39 -11.94 1.39
N GLY A 208 7.42 -12.46 0.66
CA GLY A 208 6.07 -12.75 1.13
C GLY A 208 5.13 -13.08 -0.03
N TRP A 209 3.92 -13.44 0.28
CA TRP A 209 2.86 -13.66 -0.70
C TRP A 209 1.48 -13.41 -0.08
N THR A 210 0.48 -13.20 -0.92
CA THR A 210 -0.94 -13.14 -0.54
C THR A 210 -1.73 -14.20 -1.27
N HIS A 211 -2.53 -14.94 -0.50
CA HIS A 211 -3.52 -15.89 -0.99
C HIS A 211 -4.92 -15.29 -0.89
N TRP A 212 -5.67 -15.30 -1.98
CA TRP A 212 -7.06 -14.86 -2.01
C TRP A 212 -7.96 -16.11 -2.05
N VAL A 213 -8.74 -16.29 -0.99
CA VAL A 213 -9.79 -17.31 -0.97
C VAL A 213 -10.98 -16.74 -1.73
N GLY A 214 -11.24 -17.25 -2.95
CA GLY A 214 -12.38 -16.91 -3.79
C GLY A 214 -13.65 -17.63 -3.38
#